data_37eabf12a82a63d5f49f0c1731103840
#
_entry.id   37eabf12a82a63d5f49f0c1731103840
#
_cell.length_a   1.000
_cell.length_b   1.000
_cell.length_c   1.000
_cell.angle_alpha   90.00
_cell.angle_beta   90.00
_cell.angle_gamma   90.00
#
_symmetry.space_group_name_H-M   'P 1'
#
loop_
_entity.id
_entity.type
_entity.pdbx_description
1 polymer ?
#
loop_
_entity_poly.entity_id
_entity_poly.type
_entity_poly.pdbx_seq_one_letter_code
_entity_poly.pdbx_strand_id
1 'polypeptide(L)'
;MRLPWNKDDDTADEGTVSLKKATTTVDDTETESETKGSAYTAGKGRPTPSRREAEGRRRGPVAPPPTTRAEARARKKQLKSSMSREDRRKLNDDRRNQRAEQREKMMAGDERYLMPRDKGPVRRYTRDLVDSRRNFAGLFMPFAVVLIVVMFLPSIAAYANFVLLAFVVLMAVDAVILGRLVNKRVRERFPDTDDTGFRLGWYAFTRAMQLRRMRAPKPQVSAGDEV
;
A
#
# COMPACT_ATOMS: atom_id res chain seq x y z
N MET A 1 26.25 13.33 22.53
CA MET A 1 25.15 12.35 22.55
C MET A 1 25.10 11.65 21.19
N ARG A 2 25.48 10.37 21.15
CA ARG A 2 25.47 9.55 19.92
C ARG A 2 24.12 8.84 19.82
N LEU A 3 23.47 8.95 18.69
CA LEU A 3 22.17 8.31 18.43
C LEU A 3 22.35 6.81 18.12
N PRO A 4 21.49 5.90 18.62
CA PRO A 4 21.73 4.45 18.67
C PRO A 4 21.39 3.66 17.39
N TRP A 5 21.36 4.28 16.21
CA TRP A 5 20.98 3.59 14.97
C TRP A 5 22.07 3.57 13.86
N ASN A 6 23.31 3.87 14.22
CA ASN A 6 24.44 3.71 13.31
C ASN A 6 25.08 2.33 13.60
N LYS A 7 24.54 1.29 13.03
CA LYS A 7 25.18 -0.02 12.94
C LYS A 7 25.90 -0.07 11.61
N ASP A 8 27.21 0.01 11.69
CA ASP A 8 28.15 -0.37 10.65
C ASP A 8 28.22 -1.90 10.67
N ASP A 9 27.52 -2.56 9.76
CA ASP A 9 27.72 -3.99 9.51
C ASP A 9 28.59 -4.14 8.26
N ASP A 10 29.90 -4.14 8.50
CA ASP A 10 30.90 -4.72 7.63
C ASP A 10 30.82 -6.25 7.76
N THR A 11 30.19 -6.93 6.83
CA THR A 11 30.52 -8.32 6.51
C THR A 11 30.38 -8.51 5.01
N ALA A 12 31.55 -8.55 4.38
CA ALA A 12 31.75 -9.08 3.05
C ALA A 12 31.36 -10.57 3.05
N ASP A 13 30.42 -10.96 2.19
CA ASP A 13 30.28 -12.34 1.76
C ASP A 13 30.27 -12.38 0.23
N GLU A 14 31.36 -12.93 -0.30
CA GLU A 14 31.59 -13.20 -1.71
C GLU A 14 30.75 -14.41 -2.13
N GLY A 15 29.56 -14.16 -2.68
CA GLY A 15 28.72 -15.16 -3.35
C GLY A 15 28.83 -15.04 -4.87
N THR A 16 29.83 -15.68 -5.47
CA THR A 16 29.91 -15.83 -6.93
C THR A 16 28.78 -16.70 -7.46
N VAL A 17 27.82 -16.10 -8.12
CA VAL A 17 26.79 -16.83 -8.86
C VAL A 17 27.27 -17.06 -10.28
N SER A 18 27.70 -18.32 -10.55
CA SER A 18 28.02 -18.82 -11.87
C SER A 18 26.80 -18.96 -12.75
N LEU A 19 26.69 -18.15 -13.77
CA LEU A 19 25.68 -18.29 -14.85
C LEU A 19 26.07 -19.43 -15.78
N LYS A 20 25.43 -20.59 -15.63
CA LYS A 20 25.49 -21.67 -16.60
C LYS A 20 24.76 -21.26 -17.88
N LYS A 21 25.53 -21.10 -18.94
CA LYS A 21 25.09 -20.94 -20.32
C LYS A 21 24.47 -22.25 -20.81
N ALA A 22 23.15 -22.29 -20.95
CA ALA A 22 22.47 -23.40 -21.62
C ALA A 22 22.60 -23.23 -23.13
N THR A 23 23.35 -24.13 -23.75
CA THR A 23 23.44 -24.27 -25.20
C THR A 23 22.31 -25.23 -25.61
N THR A 24 21.31 -24.75 -26.30
CA THR A 24 20.27 -25.59 -26.92
C THR A 24 20.67 -25.78 -28.37
N THR A 25 20.99 -27.02 -28.71
CA THR A 25 21.17 -27.51 -30.09
C THR A 25 19.81 -27.57 -30.76
N VAL A 26 19.70 -26.93 -31.92
CA VAL A 26 18.53 -26.99 -32.79
C VAL A 26 18.71 -28.20 -33.68
N ASP A 27 17.72 -29.08 -33.69
CA ASP A 27 17.60 -30.20 -34.58
C ASP A 27 16.72 -29.79 -35.75
N ASP A 28 17.24 -29.98 -36.97
CA ASP A 28 16.58 -29.67 -38.23
C ASP A 28 15.50 -30.73 -38.55
N THR A 29 14.28 -30.28 -38.78
CA THR A 29 13.32 -31.10 -39.51
C THR A 29 12.59 -30.23 -40.54
N GLU A 30 12.96 -30.43 -41.81
CA GLU A 30 12.30 -29.90 -42.97
C GLU A 30 10.86 -30.38 -43.06
N THR A 31 9.93 -29.46 -43.30
CA THR A 31 8.65 -29.80 -43.92
C THR A 31 8.28 -28.70 -44.91
N GLU A 32 8.45 -29.03 -46.16
CA GLU A 32 7.95 -28.27 -47.32
C GLU A 32 6.43 -28.16 -47.26
N SER A 33 5.89 -26.96 -47.38
CA SER A 33 4.57 -26.73 -47.98
C SER A 33 4.59 -25.48 -48.83
N GLU A 34 4.55 -25.73 -50.13
CA GLU A 34 4.36 -24.72 -51.17
C GLU A 34 2.99 -24.04 -51.01
N THR A 35 3.01 -22.72 -50.85
CA THR A 35 1.90 -21.86 -51.24
C THR A 35 2.45 -20.67 -52.01
N LYS A 36 2.31 -20.75 -53.32
CA LYS A 36 2.54 -19.65 -54.27
C LYS A 36 1.56 -18.51 -53.93
N GLY A 37 2.02 -17.52 -53.20
CA GLY A 37 1.42 -16.20 -53.12
C GLY A 37 2.35 -15.20 -53.77
N SER A 38 1.97 -14.67 -54.94
CA SER A 38 2.69 -13.61 -55.64
C SER A 38 2.78 -12.36 -54.76
N ALA A 39 3.86 -12.24 -54.01
CA ALA A 39 4.18 -11.03 -53.30
C ALA A 39 4.86 -10.04 -54.26
N TYR A 40 4.06 -9.13 -54.80
CA TYR A 40 4.59 -7.96 -55.50
C TYR A 40 5.26 -7.06 -54.48
N THR A 41 6.57 -7.19 -54.36
CA THR A 41 7.38 -6.30 -53.52
C THR A 41 7.62 -5.02 -54.31
N ALA A 42 6.98 -3.93 -53.92
CA ALA A 42 7.24 -2.61 -54.47
C ALA A 42 8.74 -2.30 -54.43
N GLY A 43 9.33 -1.86 -55.53
CA GLY A 43 10.76 -1.63 -55.68
C GLY A 43 11.32 -0.76 -54.55
N LYS A 44 12.44 -1.15 -53.96
CA LYS A 44 13.20 -0.42 -52.95
C LYS A 44 13.74 0.90 -53.55
N GLY A 45 12.91 1.92 -53.53
CA GLY A 45 13.30 3.26 -54.01
C GLY A 45 13.76 4.21 -52.91
N ARG A 46 13.75 3.79 -51.61
CA ARG A 46 14.20 4.62 -50.51
C ARG A 46 15.20 3.86 -49.64
N PRO A 47 16.39 4.44 -49.38
CA PRO A 47 17.34 3.85 -48.43
C PRO A 47 16.68 3.74 -47.06
N THR A 48 16.80 2.55 -46.47
CA THR A 48 16.29 2.31 -45.09
C THR A 48 16.94 3.32 -44.16
N PRO A 49 16.18 4.15 -43.44
CA PRO A 49 16.77 5.09 -42.52
C PRO A 49 17.67 4.39 -41.52
N SER A 50 18.83 4.98 -41.22
CA SER A 50 19.76 4.42 -40.25
C SER A 50 19.04 4.26 -38.89
N ARG A 51 19.43 3.26 -38.10
CA ARG A 51 18.83 3.03 -36.77
C ARG A 51 18.84 4.30 -35.90
N ARG A 52 19.83 5.19 -36.10
CA ARG A 52 19.90 6.51 -35.43
C ARG A 52 18.82 7.47 -35.88
N GLU A 53 18.42 7.44 -37.16
CA GLU A 53 17.35 8.28 -37.71
C GLU A 53 15.98 7.71 -37.37
N ALA A 54 15.82 6.38 -37.38
CA ALA A 54 14.58 5.72 -36.99
C ALA A 54 14.26 5.90 -35.49
N GLU A 55 15.27 5.97 -34.62
CA GLU A 55 15.07 6.22 -33.19
C GLU A 55 14.82 7.71 -32.84
N GLY A 56 14.89 8.64 -33.80
CA GLY A 56 14.43 10.06 -33.70
C GLY A 56 14.93 10.85 -32.47
N ARG A 57 15.80 10.30 -31.66
CA ARG A 57 16.34 10.91 -30.46
C ARG A 57 17.84 10.64 -30.36
N ARG A 58 18.64 11.68 -30.54
CA ARG A 58 19.99 11.69 -29.94
C ARG A 58 19.82 11.54 -28.44
N ARG A 59 19.99 10.34 -27.92
CA ARG A 59 20.21 10.14 -26.48
C ARG A 59 21.56 10.80 -26.17
N GLY A 60 21.53 12.05 -25.71
CA GLY A 60 22.71 12.67 -25.11
C GLY A 60 23.23 11.80 -23.95
N PRO A 61 24.46 11.98 -23.52
CA PRO A 61 25.03 11.22 -22.41
C PRO A 61 24.08 11.34 -21.21
N VAL A 62 23.55 10.19 -20.78
CA VAL A 62 22.70 10.13 -19.59
C VAL A 62 23.60 10.45 -18.40
N ALA A 63 23.32 11.55 -17.71
CA ALA A 63 24.07 11.93 -16.54
C ALA A 63 24.02 10.78 -15.49
N PRO A 64 25.13 10.42 -14.87
CA PRO A 64 25.18 9.33 -13.90
C PRO A 64 24.16 9.54 -12.76
N PRO A 65 23.63 8.47 -12.15
CA PRO A 65 22.70 8.60 -11.04
C PRO A 65 23.37 9.35 -9.87
N PRO A 66 22.63 10.18 -9.12
CA PRO A 66 23.18 10.92 -7.99
C PRO A 66 23.64 9.94 -6.90
N THR A 67 24.88 10.08 -6.46
CA THR A 67 25.47 9.20 -5.43
C THR A 67 25.14 9.67 -4.01
N THR A 68 24.88 10.96 -3.82
CA THR A 68 24.58 11.54 -2.51
C THR A 68 23.16 12.17 -2.45
N ARG A 69 22.61 12.20 -1.23
CA ARG A 69 21.32 12.90 -0.99
C ARG A 69 21.39 14.39 -1.34
N ALA A 70 22.54 15.03 -1.13
CA ALA A 70 22.75 16.44 -1.44
C ALA A 70 22.68 16.67 -2.97
N GLU A 71 23.37 15.84 -3.74
CA GLU A 71 23.36 15.86 -5.19
C GLU A 71 21.96 15.58 -5.77
N ALA A 72 21.25 14.60 -5.22
CA ALA A 72 19.87 14.31 -5.61
C ALA A 72 18.93 15.52 -5.37
N ARG A 73 19.10 16.24 -4.26
CA ARG A 73 18.35 17.47 -3.95
C ARG A 73 18.72 18.60 -4.90
N ALA A 74 20.01 18.81 -5.17
CA ALA A 74 20.49 19.82 -6.10
C ALA A 74 19.93 19.59 -7.52
N ARG A 75 20.03 18.35 -8.02
CA ARG A 75 19.48 17.94 -9.31
C ARG A 75 17.96 18.14 -9.40
N LYS A 76 17.24 17.77 -8.34
CA LYS A 76 15.79 18.00 -8.25
C LYS A 76 15.44 19.51 -8.24
N LYS A 77 16.28 20.33 -7.59
CA LYS A 77 16.11 21.80 -7.58
C LYS A 77 16.36 22.39 -8.97
N GLN A 78 17.42 21.94 -9.66
CA GLN A 78 17.72 22.36 -11.04
C GLN A 78 16.62 21.96 -12.02
N LEU A 79 16.12 20.72 -11.96
CA LEU A 79 14.98 20.27 -12.76
C LEU A 79 13.74 21.13 -12.50
N LYS A 80 13.47 21.47 -11.23
CA LYS A 80 12.35 22.37 -10.91
C LYS A 80 12.56 23.79 -11.42
N SER A 81 13.79 24.32 -11.41
CA SER A 81 14.06 25.67 -11.91
C SER A 81 14.00 25.77 -13.43
N SER A 82 14.34 24.70 -14.16
CA SER A 82 14.28 24.66 -15.63
C SER A 82 12.86 24.41 -16.18
N MET A 83 11.91 23.97 -15.34
CA MET A 83 10.53 23.75 -15.77
C MET A 83 9.73 25.04 -15.82
N SER A 84 8.87 25.18 -16.82
CA SER A 84 7.94 26.29 -16.90
C SER A 84 6.93 26.26 -15.72
N ARG A 85 6.30 27.40 -15.44
CA ARG A 85 5.27 27.49 -14.41
C ARG A 85 4.08 26.58 -14.71
N GLU A 86 3.74 26.43 -15.98
CA GLU A 86 2.65 25.56 -16.45
C GLU A 86 2.98 24.09 -16.28
N ASP A 87 4.19 23.66 -16.65
CA ASP A 87 4.62 22.27 -16.47
C ASP A 87 4.66 21.87 -15.01
N ARG A 88 5.06 22.79 -14.12
CA ARG A 88 5.02 22.55 -12.68
C ARG A 88 3.59 22.37 -12.17
N ARG A 89 2.63 23.15 -12.69
CA ARG A 89 1.21 22.99 -12.34
C ARG A 89 0.71 21.65 -12.81
N LYS A 90 0.89 21.30 -14.10
CA LYS A 90 0.52 20.00 -14.65
C LYS A 90 1.08 18.84 -13.84
N LEU A 91 2.38 18.86 -13.53
CA LEU A 91 3.00 17.82 -12.69
C LEU A 91 2.42 17.72 -11.29
N ASN A 92 2.04 18.84 -10.69
CA ASN A 92 1.40 18.83 -9.37
C ASN A 92 -0.02 18.30 -9.45
N ASP A 93 -0.77 18.65 -10.49
CA ASP A 93 -2.12 18.16 -10.73
C ASP A 93 -2.11 16.66 -11.04
N ASP A 94 -1.20 16.19 -11.88
CA ASP A 94 -1.01 14.75 -12.15
C ASP A 94 -0.69 13.97 -10.88
N ARG A 95 0.23 14.50 -10.05
CA ARG A 95 0.54 13.86 -8.76
C ARG A 95 -0.64 13.87 -7.80
N ARG A 96 -1.42 14.94 -7.81
CA ARG A 96 -2.62 15.04 -6.98
C ARG A 96 -3.67 14.02 -7.44
N ASN A 97 -3.89 13.91 -8.74
CA ASN A 97 -4.81 12.97 -9.34
C ASN A 97 -4.37 11.53 -9.07
N GLN A 98 -3.11 11.19 -9.29
CA GLN A 98 -2.57 9.86 -8.98
C GLN A 98 -2.75 9.49 -7.50
N ARG A 99 -2.51 10.44 -6.58
CA ARG A 99 -2.74 10.19 -5.15
C ARG A 99 -4.22 10.06 -4.82
N ALA A 100 -5.09 10.79 -5.50
CA ALA A 100 -6.53 10.67 -5.34
C ALA A 100 -7.01 9.30 -5.79
N GLU A 101 -6.60 8.85 -6.98
CA GLU A 101 -6.90 7.51 -7.49
C GLU A 101 -6.38 6.39 -6.58
N GLN A 102 -5.14 6.51 -6.10
CA GLN A 102 -4.57 5.53 -5.17
C GLN A 102 -5.37 5.46 -3.87
N ARG A 103 -5.79 6.62 -3.33
CA ARG A 103 -6.66 6.66 -2.15
C ARG A 103 -8.02 6.06 -2.42
N GLU A 104 -8.61 6.36 -3.56
CA GLU A 104 -9.92 5.81 -3.95
C GLU A 104 -9.86 4.29 -4.05
N LYS A 105 -8.86 3.73 -4.75
CA LYS A 105 -8.63 2.28 -4.85
C LYS A 105 -8.34 1.65 -3.48
N MET A 106 -7.55 2.30 -2.64
CA MET A 106 -7.33 1.86 -1.26
C MET A 106 -8.62 1.86 -0.45
N MET A 107 -9.45 2.91 -0.57
CA MET A 107 -10.73 3.00 0.13
C MET A 107 -11.77 2.00 -0.40
N ALA A 108 -11.72 1.67 -1.68
CA ALA A 108 -12.51 0.61 -2.30
C ALA A 108 -12.10 -0.81 -1.85
N GLY A 109 -10.93 -0.96 -1.20
CA GLY A 109 -10.47 -2.25 -0.69
C GLY A 109 -9.65 -3.08 -1.69
N ASP A 110 -9.14 -2.46 -2.77
CA ASP A 110 -8.27 -3.15 -3.73
C ASP A 110 -6.95 -3.57 -3.04
N GLU A 111 -6.68 -4.89 -2.99
CA GLU A 111 -5.54 -5.46 -2.28
C GLU A 111 -4.18 -4.91 -2.72
N ARG A 112 -4.06 -4.48 -3.98
CA ARG A 112 -2.82 -3.91 -4.53
C ARG A 112 -2.43 -2.61 -3.85
N TYR A 113 -3.43 -1.80 -3.49
CA TYR A 113 -3.27 -0.46 -2.91
C TYR A 113 -3.41 -0.44 -1.40
N LEU A 114 -3.81 -1.55 -0.77
CA LEU A 114 -3.91 -1.66 0.68
C LEU A 114 -2.55 -1.56 1.36
N MET A 115 -2.55 -1.05 2.58
CA MET A 115 -1.35 -1.07 3.43
C MET A 115 -0.96 -2.52 3.77
N PRO A 116 0.33 -2.82 3.99
CA PRO A 116 0.78 -4.19 4.33
C PRO A 116 0.03 -4.81 5.50
N ARG A 117 -0.37 -4.00 6.49
CA ARG A 117 -1.13 -4.44 7.68
C ARG A 117 -2.57 -4.87 7.36
N ASP A 118 -3.13 -4.43 6.22
CA ASP A 118 -4.52 -4.66 5.84
C ASP A 118 -4.65 -5.72 4.74
N LYS A 119 -3.51 -6.21 4.20
CA LYS A 119 -3.46 -7.21 3.13
C LYS A 119 -3.72 -8.62 3.67
N GLY A 120 -4.27 -9.44 2.80
CA GLY A 120 -4.46 -10.87 3.03
C GLY A 120 -5.89 -11.27 3.36
N PRO A 121 -6.23 -12.55 3.11
CA PRO A 121 -7.59 -13.07 3.26
C PRO A 121 -8.06 -13.05 4.72
N VAL A 122 -7.18 -13.35 5.67
CA VAL A 122 -7.47 -13.31 7.11
C VAL A 122 -7.81 -11.89 7.56
N ARG A 123 -7.04 -10.90 7.11
CA ARG A 123 -7.28 -9.49 7.43
C ARG A 123 -8.57 -8.99 6.79
N ARG A 124 -8.87 -9.41 5.57
CA ARG A 124 -10.15 -9.11 4.92
C ARG A 124 -11.32 -9.66 5.72
N TYR A 125 -11.30 -10.95 6.06
CA TYR A 125 -12.33 -11.57 6.88
C TYR A 125 -12.50 -10.89 8.24
N THR A 126 -11.38 -10.54 8.90
CA THR A 126 -11.40 -9.80 10.16
C THR A 126 -12.06 -8.43 10.02
N ARG A 127 -11.79 -7.71 8.93
CA ARG A 127 -12.45 -6.43 8.66
C ARG A 127 -13.96 -6.58 8.53
N ASP A 128 -14.38 -7.55 7.74
CA ASP A 128 -15.79 -7.79 7.47
C ASP A 128 -16.51 -8.20 8.78
N LEU A 129 -15.89 -9.05 9.60
CA LEU A 129 -16.41 -9.46 10.90
C LEU A 129 -16.53 -8.29 11.90
N VAL A 130 -15.57 -7.37 11.94
CA VAL A 130 -15.62 -6.17 12.79
C VAL A 130 -16.64 -5.17 12.26
N ASP A 131 -16.78 -5.06 10.94
CA ASP A 131 -17.68 -4.11 10.30
C ASP A 131 -19.15 -4.55 10.35
N SER A 132 -19.42 -5.85 10.39
CA SER A 132 -20.77 -6.40 10.56
C SER A 132 -21.32 -6.19 11.99
N ARG A 133 -20.45 -6.00 12.98
CA ARG A 133 -20.85 -5.81 14.38
C ARG A 133 -20.98 -4.34 14.77
N ARG A 134 -21.89 -4.08 15.70
CA ARG A 134 -21.95 -2.81 16.43
C ARG A 134 -21.01 -2.93 17.63
N ASN A 135 -19.82 -2.36 17.54
CA ASN A 135 -18.81 -2.40 18.57
C ASN A 135 -18.91 -1.17 19.48
N PHE A 136 -18.79 -1.37 20.79
CA PHE A 136 -18.74 -0.29 21.78
C PHE A 136 -17.54 0.64 21.53
N ALA A 137 -16.42 0.07 21.09
CA ALA A 137 -15.21 0.79 20.74
C ALA A 137 -15.47 1.92 19.70
N GLY A 138 -16.49 1.79 18.84
CA GLY A 138 -16.86 2.83 17.87
C GLY A 138 -17.43 4.12 18.51
N LEU A 139 -17.81 4.06 19.79
CA LEU A 139 -18.25 5.24 20.57
C LEU A 139 -17.11 6.05 21.13
N PHE A 140 -15.85 5.57 20.99
CA PHE A 140 -14.67 6.27 21.54
C PHE A 140 -14.58 7.73 21.07
N MET A 141 -14.73 7.97 19.75
CA MET A 141 -14.60 9.33 19.19
C MET A 141 -15.69 10.29 19.73
N PRO A 142 -17.01 9.98 19.64
CA PRO A 142 -18.01 10.86 20.19
C PRO A 142 -17.87 11.03 21.71
N PHE A 143 -17.49 9.97 22.43
CA PHE A 143 -17.25 10.06 23.87
C PHE A 143 -16.08 11.00 24.20
N ALA A 144 -14.95 10.91 23.47
CA ALA A 144 -13.82 11.79 23.66
C ALA A 144 -14.18 13.26 23.46
N VAL A 145 -14.99 13.56 22.45
CA VAL A 145 -15.48 14.93 22.22
C VAL A 145 -16.34 15.42 23.38
N VAL A 146 -17.28 14.58 23.86
CA VAL A 146 -18.11 14.91 25.02
C VAL A 146 -17.26 15.14 26.25
N LEU A 147 -16.27 14.29 26.50
CA LEU A 147 -15.36 14.42 27.65
C LEU A 147 -14.58 15.73 27.60
N ILE A 148 -14.07 16.12 26.43
CA ILE A 148 -13.39 17.41 26.25
C ILE A 148 -14.31 18.58 26.63
N VAL A 149 -15.57 18.57 26.19
CA VAL A 149 -16.55 19.60 26.53
C VAL A 149 -16.81 19.64 28.03
N VAL A 150 -16.95 18.47 28.67
CA VAL A 150 -17.17 18.36 30.13
C VAL A 150 -15.99 18.93 30.93
N MET A 151 -14.76 18.82 30.46
CA MET A 151 -13.59 19.39 31.14
C MET A 151 -13.64 20.92 31.23
N PHE A 152 -14.38 21.60 30.41
CA PHE A 152 -14.58 23.06 30.50
C PHE A 152 -15.68 23.47 31.51
N LEU A 153 -16.38 22.51 32.12
CA LEU A 153 -17.40 22.76 33.12
C LEU A 153 -16.89 22.36 34.51
N PRO A 154 -16.40 23.33 35.34
CA PRO A 154 -15.78 23.01 36.64
C PRO A 154 -16.68 22.23 37.59
N SER A 155 -18.01 22.46 37.51
CA SER A 155 -19.00 21.84 38.42
C SER A 155 -19.09 20.32 38.24
N ILE A 156 -18.79 19.78 37.08
CA ILE A 156 -18.90 18.35 36.77
C ILE A 156 -17.55 17.70 36.45
N ALA A 157 -16.50 18.49 36.30
CA ALA A 157 -15.16 18.00 35.94
C ALA A 157 -14.64 16.96 36.97
N ALA A 158 -15.01 17.05 38.23
CA ALA A 158 -14.63 16.08 39.26
C ALA A 158 -15.16 14.66 38.98
N TYR A 159 -16.35 14.56 38.40
CA TYR A 159 -16.95 13.28 37.99
C TYR A 159 -16.38 12.72 36.70
N ALA A 160 -15.81 13.57 35.84
CA ALA A 160 -15.28 13.19 34.55
C ALA A 160 -14.24 12.07 34.65
N ASN A 161 -13.40 12.06 35.69
CA ASN A 161 -12.39 11.02 35.91
C ASN A 161 -13.02 9.64 36.17
N PHE A 162 -14.09 9.58 36.95
CA PHE A 162 -14.80 8.33 37.23
C PHE A 162 -15.49 7.80 35.96
N VAL A 163 -16.11 8.69 35.19
CA VAL A 163 -16.76 8.35 33.90
C VAL A 163 -15.72 7.87 32.92
N LEU A 164 -14.57 8.55 32.84
CA LEU A 164 -13.46 8.13 32.00
C LEU A 164 -12.93 6.73 32.38
N LEU A 165 -12.72 6.50 33.68
CA LEU A 165 -12.25 5.21 34.19
C LEU A 165 -13.24 4.09 33.85
N ALA A 166 -14.53 4.29 34.08
CA ALA A 166 -15.58 3.33 33.75
C ALA A 166 -15.59 3.05 32.25
N PHE A 167 -15.47 4.09 31.43
CA PHE A 167 -15.41 3.94 29.97
C PHE A 167 -14.20 3.16 29.50
N VAL A 168 -13.01 3.41 30.07
CA VAL A 168 -11.78 2.67 29.75
C VAL A 168 -11.91 1.19 30.11
N VAL A 169 -12.50 0.88 31.26
CA VAL A 169 -12.76 -0.51 31.68
C VAL A 169 -13.72 -1.20 30.70
N LEU A 170 -14.82 -0.54 30.32
CA LEU A 170 -15.76 -1.08 29.34
C LEU A 170 -15.10 -1.32 27.97
N MET A 171 -14.25 -0.39 27.53
CA MET A 171 -13.47 -0.52 26.30
C MET A 171 -12.51 -1.70 26.36
N ALA A 172 -11.83 -1.91 27.51
CA ALA A 172 -10.92 -3.02 27.70
C ALA A 172 -11.66 -4.38 27.64
N VAL A 173 -12.83 -4.45 28.28
CA VAL A 173 -13.69 -5.65 28.21
C VAL A 173 -14.16 -5.91 26.78
N ASP A 174 -14.65 -4.90 26.07
CA ASP A 174 -15.06 -5.02 24.66
C ASP A 174 -13.89 -5.45 23.77
N ALA A 175 -12.68 -4.92 23.99
CA ALA A 175 -11.47 -5.31 23.26
C ALA A 175 -11.13 -6.80 23.46
N VAL A 176 -11.23 -7.31 24.69
CA VAL A 176 -10.97 -8.72 24.99
C VAL A 176 -12.03 -9.62 24.35
N ILE A 177 -13.30 -9.27 24.46
CA ILE A 177 -14.40 -10.01 23.87
C ILE A 177 -14.25 -10.05 22.34
N LEU A 178 -14.00 -8.91 21.71
CA LEU A 178 -13.80 -8.79 20.27
C LEU A 178 -12.58 -9.61 19.82
N GLY A 179 -11.45 -9.47 20.54
CA GLY A 179 -10.23 -10.19 20.23
C GLY A 179 -10.41 -11.71 20.29
N ARG A 180 -11.08 -12.21 21.34
CA ARG A 180 -11.38 -13.66 21.47
C ARG A 180 -12.30 -14.14 20.38
N LEU A 181 -13.36 -13.40 20.07
CA LEU A 181 -14.32 -13.75 19.04
C LEU A 181 -13.68 -13.81 17.66
N VAL A 182 -12.91 -12.76 17.30
CA VAL A 182 -12.20 -12.70 16.01
C VAL A 182 -11.23 -13.88 15.88
N ASN A 183 -10.41 -14.11 16.91
CA ASN A 183 -9.46 -15.21 16.90
C ASN A 183 -10.17 -16.60 16.78
N LYS A 184 -11.29 -16.79 17.47
CA LYS A 184 -12.07 -18.03 17.35
C LYS A 184 -12.58 -18.22 15.91
N ARG A 185 -13.25 -17.23 15.34
CA ARG A 185 -13.82 -17.30 13.99
C ARG A 185 -12.75 -17.46 12.90
N VAL A 186 -11.60 -16.80 13.07
CA VAL A 186 -10.49 -16.93 12.13
C VAL A 186 -9.89 -18.33 12.18
N ARG A 187 -9.69 -18.92 13.35
CA ARG A 187 -9.19 -20.30 13.48
C ARG A 187 -10.16 -21.33 12.87
N GLU A 188 -11.46 -21.10 13.00
CA GLU A 188 -12.48 -21.96 12.39
C GLU A 188 -12.44 -21.91 10.86
N ARG A 189 -12.16 -20.74 10.27
CA ARG A 189 -12.17 -20.57 8.81
C ARG A 189 -10.80 -20.74 8.16
N PHE A 190 -9.74 -20.45 8.87
CA PHE A 190 -8.35 -20.50 8.39
C PHE A 190 -7.46 -21.25 9.41
N PRO A 191 -7.56 -22.58 9.51
CA PRO A 191 -6.83 -23.35 10.52
C PRO A 191 -5.31 -23.25 10.36
N ASP A 192 -4.81 -23.09 9.13
CA ASP A 192 -3.38 -23.10 8.80
C ASP A 192 -2.72 -21.70 8.90
N THR A 193 -3.42 -20.72 9.47
CA THR A 193 -2.87 -19.35 9.50
C THR A 193 -2.11 -19.06 10.79
N ASP A 194 -0.93 -18.46 10.63
CA ASP A 194 -0.13 -17.92 11.74
C ASP A 194 -0.62 -16.54 12.22
N ASP A 195 -1.49 -15.86 11.44
CA ASP A 195 -1.98 -14.52 11.76
C ASP A 195 -3.15 -14.57 12.75
N THR A 196 -2.86 -15.01 13.97
CA THR A 196 -3.82 -15.14 15.07
C THR A 196 -3.26 -14.51 16.35
N GLY A 197 -4.03 -14.57 17.43
CA GLY A 197 -3.60 -14.12 18.75
C GLY A 197 -3.73 -12.61 18.98
N PHE A 198 -2.82 -12.06 19.77
CA PHE A 198 -2.88 -10.67 20.18
C PHE A 198 -2.80 -9.68 19.02
N ARG A 199 -1.96 -9.96 18.02
CA ARG A 199 -1.78 -9.07 16.85
C ARG A 199 -3.07 -8.90 16.07
N LEU A 200 -3.81 -9.98 15.86
CA LEU A 200 -5.09 -9.95 15.16
C LEU A 200 -6.17 -9.28 16.00
N GLY A 201 -6.23 -9.59 17.30
CA GLY A 201 -7.14 -8.95 18.25
C GLY A 201 -6.91 -7.44 18.35
N TRP A 202 -5.66 -7.00 18.40
CA TRP A 202 -5.30 -5.59 18.40
C TRP A 202 -5.70 -4.88 17.11
N TYR A 203 -5.47 -5.53 15.98
CA TYR A 203 -5.92 -5.02 14.69
C TYR A 203 -7.44 -4.85 14.64
N ALA A 204 -8.20 -5.84 15.08
CA ALA A 204 -9.65 -5.79 15.15
C ALA A 204 -10.13 -4.63 16.06
N PHE A 205 -9.51 -4.48 17.23
CA PHE A 205 -9.82 -3.43 18.18
C PHE A 205 -9.54 -2.04 17.61
N THR A 206 -8.36 -1.81 17.03
CA THR A 206 -8.03 -0.51 16.42
C THR A 206 -8.97 -0.12 15.29
N ARG A 207 -9.46 -1.11 14.52
CA ARG A 207 -10.48 -0.89 13.51
C ARG A 207 -11.85 -0.58 14.13
N ALA A 208 -12.22 -1.29 15.21
CA ALA A 208 -13.48 -1.06 15.93
C ALA A 208 -13.56 0.34 16.54
N MET A 209 -12.44 0.90 17.04
CA MET A 209 -12.36 2.26 17.56
C MET A 209 -12.64 3.34 16.51
N GLN A 210 -12.35 3.05 15.24
CA GLN A 210 -12.59 4.02 14.18
C GLN A 210 -14.08 4.13 13.89
N LEU A 211 -14.56 5.37 13.77
CA LEU A 211 -15.92 5.62 13.29
C LEU A 211 -16.13 4.95 11.94
N ARG A 212 -17.25 4.24 11.79
CA ARG A 212 -17.56 3.46 10.59
C ARG A 212 -17.38 4.26 9.28
N ARG A 213 -17.76 5.55 9.28
CA ARG A 213 -17.63 6.44 8.12
C ARG A 213 -16.18 6.81 7.80
N MET A 214 -15.28 6.73 8.79
CA MET A 214 -13.86 7.12 8.66
C MET A 214 -12.92 5.92 8.54
N ARG A 215 -13.47 4.70 8.52
CA ARG A 215 -12.66 3.48 8.35
C ARG A 215 -11.98 3.45 6.99
N ALA A 216 -10.71 3.10 6.99
CA ALA A 216 -9.90 2.90 5.79
C ALA A 216 -9.33 1.46 5.80
N PRO A 217 -9.65 0.62 4.82
CA PRO A 217 -10.60 0.78 3.73
C PRO A 217 -12.06 0.87 4.20
N LYS A 218 -12.94 1.37 3.32
CA LYS A 218 -14.38 1.47 3.63
C LYS A 218 -14.97 0.10 3.94
N PRO A 219 -15.95 0.02 4.88
CA PRO A 219 -16.68 -1.20 5.15
C PRO A 219 -17.34 -1.76 3.90
N GLN A 220 -17.15 -3.04 3.63
CA GLN A 220 -17.75 -3.73 2.50
C GLN A 220 -19.07 -4.43 2.90
N VAL A 221 -19.28 -4.65 4.21
CA VAL A 221 -20.39 -5.39 4.79
C VAL A 221 -21.25 -4.42 5.60
N SER A 222 -22.56 -4.60 5.61
CA SER A 222 -23.48 -3.79 6.43
C SER A 222 -23.48 -4.24 7.88
N ALA A 223 -23.94 -3.38 8.79
CA ALA A 223 -24.06 -3.77 10.19
C ALA A 223 -25.23 -4.74 10.37
N GLY A 224 -24.93 -5.94 10.86
CA GLY A 224 -25.89 -7.02 11.04
C GLY A 224 -25.79 -8.13 10.01
N ASP A 225 -25.00 -7.96 8.96
CA ASP A 225 -24.81 -9.01 7.98
C ASP A 225 -24.04 -10.19 8.58
N GLU A 226 -24.37 -11.41 8.14
CA GLU A 226 -23.60 -12.62 8.46
C GLU A 226 -22.33 -12.69 7.60
N VAL A 227 -21.18 -13.04 8.24
CA VAL A 227 -19.84 -13.07 7.61
C VAL A 227 -19.21 -14.43 7.79
#